data_b9b3c8778527be2990472c99808239b2
#
_entry.id   b9b3c8778527be2990472c99808239b2
#
_cell.length_a   1.000
_cell.length_b   1.000
_cell.length_c   1.000
_cell.angle_alpha   90.00
_cell.angle_beta   90.00
_cell.angle_gamma   90.00
#
_symmetry.space_group_name_H-M   'P 1'
#
loop_
_entity.id
_entity.type
_entity.pdbx_description
1 polymer ?
#
loop_
_entity_poly.entity_id
_entity_poly.type
_entity_poly.pdbx_seq_one_letter_code
_entity_poly.pdbx_strand_id
1 'polypeptide(L)'
;GAEACECGIKLARTWGRRIAGNRKITLVTFHNAFHGRTLGAQMAGGIPALKDWIVNLDPDIVQVPFPDGFRCPDTRFELFLESLEKLGVKPESVAGVMTETYQGGNASFAPPEYVQKLRAWCTEQRALLIFDEVQAGFGRTGTYWGFEHYGVIPDVICCGKGISSGLPISAVIGRREIMDLYPPGSMTSTHTGN
;
A
#
# COMPACT_ATOMS: atom_id res chain seq x y z
N GLY A 1 7.69 0.99 10.79
CA GLY A 1 6.49 0.77 9.97
C GLY A 1 6.11 1.98 9.13
N ALA A 2 5.78 3.13 9.75
CA ALA A 2 5.35 4.31 8.99
C ALA A 2 6.40 4.76 7.95
N GLU A 3 7.68 4.76 8.30
CA GLU A 3 8.75 5.13 7.35
C GLU A 3 8.85 4.16 6.17
N ALA A 4 8.59 2.86 6.38
CA ALA A 4 8.53 1.90 5.27
C ALA A 4 7.36 2.22 4.34
N CYS A 5 6.19 2.59 4.87
CA CYS A 5 5.05 3.01 4.07
C CYS A 5 5.32 4.32 3.31
N GLU A 6 5.98 5.30 3.94
CA GLU A 6 6.44 6.53 3.27
C GLU A 6 7.38 6.20 2.09
N CYS A 7 8.31 5.27 2.29
CA CYS A 7 9.18 4.79 1.22
C CYS A 7 8.38 4.13 0.10
N GLY A 8 7.40 3.29 0.42
CA GLY A 8 6.49 2.67 -0.55
C GLY A 8 5.74 3.71 -1.39
N ILE A 9 5.21 4.77 -0.75
CA ILE A 9 4.54 5.89 -1.43
C ILE A 9 5.51 6.59 -2.40
N LYS A 10 6.72 6.90 -1.94
CA LYS A 10 7.77 7.51 -2.78
C LYS A 10 8.09 6.65 -4.00
N LEU A 11 8.30 5.35 -3.79
CA LEU A 11 8.62 4.41 -4.87
C LEU A 11 7.49 4.36 -5.90
N ALA A 12 6.22 4.28 -5.44
CA ALA A 12 5.07 4.27 -6.35
C ALA A 12 5.02 5.52 -7.23
N ARG A 13 5.13 6.69 -6.63
CA ARG A 13 5.09 7.96 -7.37
C ARG A 13 6.29 8.14 -8.30
N THR A 14 7.47 7.75 -7.86
CA THR A 14 8.68 7.81 -8.71
C THR A 14 8.56 6.86 -9.89
N TRP A 15 8.07 5.64 -9.66
CA TRP A 15 7.79 4.67 -10.72
C TRP A 15 6.78 5.22 -11.73
N GLY A 16 5.64 5.71 -11.26
CA GLY A 16 4.60 6.27 -12.11
C GLY A 16 5.11 7.46 -12.94
N ARG A 17 5.85 8.38 -12.31
CA ARG A 17 6.45 9.52 -13.01
C ARG A 17 7.45 9.10 -14.07
N ARG A 18 8.19 8.03 -13.85
CA ARG A 18 9.12 7.46 -14.86
C ARG A 18 8.37 6.92 -16.07
N ILE A 19 7.13 6.43 -15.87
CA ILE A 19 6.31 5.86 -16.95
C ILE A 19 5.57 6.93 -17.76
N ALA A 20 4.90 7.88 -17.06
CA ALA A 20 3.99 8.82 -17.70
C ALA A 20 4.06 10.25 -17.13
N GLY A 21 5.16 10.62 -16.50
CA GLY A 21 5.34 11.93 -15.89
C GLY A 21 4.32 12.17 -14.76
N ASN A 22 3.99 13.43 -14.52
CA ASN A 22 3.06 13.82 -13.44
C ASN A 22 1.61 13.35 -13.65
N ARG A 23 1.29 12.74 -14.77
CA ARG A 23 -0.05 12.17 -15.02
C ARG A 23 -0.28 10.83 -14.33
N LYS A 24 0.76 10.19 -13.79
CA LYS A 24 0.70 8.87 -13.15
C LYS A 24 1.29 8.96 -11.75
N ILE A 25 0.54 9.58 -10.83
CA ILE A 25 0.97 9.81 -9.44
C ILE A 25 -0.08 9.39 -8.40
N THR A 26 -1.27 8.96 -8.84
CA THR A 26 -2.35 8.57 -7.93
C THR A 26 -1.98 7.31 -7.17
N LEU A 27 -2.11 7.36 -5.84
CA LEU A 27 -2.02 6.22 -4.95
C LEU A 27 -3.42 5.82 -4.51
N VAL A 28 -3.79 4.58 -4.73
CA VAL A 28 -5.05 4.01 -4.24
C VAL A 28 -4.78 3.23 -2.97
N THR A 29 -5.57 3.49 -1.93
CA THR A 29 -5.55 2.77 -0.65
C THR A 29 -6.97 2.36 -0.28
N PHE A 30 -7.18 1.81 0.91
CA PHE A 30 -8.48 1.25 1.27
C PHE A 30 -9.07 1.91 2.51
N HIS A 31 -10.40 1.96 2.59
CA HIS A 31 -11.11 2.37 3.78
C HIS A 31 -10.68 1.52 4.98
N ASN A 32 -10.60 2.14 6.14
CA ASN A 32 -10.17 1.56 7.41
C ASN A 32 -8.71 1.07 7.46
N ALA A 33 -7.92 1.29 6.40
CA ALA A 33 -6.50 0.96 6.42
C ALA A 33 -5.71 1.82 7.42
N PHE A 34 -4.63 1.24 7.97
CA PHE A 34 -3.70 1.95 8.85
C PHE A 34 -2.26 1.73 8.37
N HIS A 35 -1.64 2.77 7.83
CA HIS A 35 -0.28 2.69 7.29
C HIS A 35 0.78 3.43 8.13
N GLY A 36 0.38 4.07 9.21
CA GLY A 36 1.29 4.79 10.11
C GLY A 36 0.78 6.15 10.52
N ARG A 37 1.64 6.90 11.24
CA ARG A 37 1.32 8.19 11.83
C ARG A 37 2.16 9.35 11.29
N THR A 38 3.09 9.12 10.38
CA THR A 38 3.76 10.17 9.61
C THR A 38 2.81 10.74 8.56
N LEU A 39 3.08 11.92 8.02
CA LEU A 39 2.13 12.67 7.23
C LEU A 39 1.59 11.88 6.01
N GLY A 40 2.47 11.35 5.17
CA GLY A 40 2.08 10.60 3.97
C GLY A 40 1.41 9.27 4.31
N ALA A 41 1.98 8.51 5.26
CA ALA A 41 1.39 7.25 5.71
C ALA A 41 0.00 7.46 6.33
N GLN A 42 -0.21 8.58 7.03
CA GLN A 42 -1.52 8.90 7.62
C GLN A 42 -2.52 9.38 6.57
N MET A 43 -2.09 10.14 5.56
CA MET A 43 -2.92 10.47 4.40
C MET A 43 -3.36 9.22 3.62
N ALA A 44 -2.46 8.24 3.47
CA ALA A 44 -2.76 6.95 2.86
C ALA A 44 -3.71 6.08 3.72
N GLY A 45 -3.76 6.29 5.03
CA GLY A 45 -4.69 5.60 5.92
C GLY A 45 -6.15 5.87 5.56
N GLY A 46 -7.02 4.90 5.81
CA GLY A 46 -8.45 4.95 5.48
C GLY A 46 -9.38 5.26 6.65
N ILE A 47 -8.85 5.74 7.79
CA ILE A 47 -9.63 6.08 8.98
C ILE A 47 -9.74 7.60 9.09
N PRO A 48 -10.91 8.22 8.75
CA PRO A 48 -11.06 9.67 8.68
C PRO A 48 -10.68 10.38 9.98
N ALA A 49 -11.14 9.92 11.13
CA ALA A 49 -10.88 10.53 12.43
C ALA A 49 -9.38 10.64 12.78
N LEU A 50 -8.52 9.86 12.16
CA LEU A 50 -7.07 9.97 12.34
C LEU A 50 -6.44 11.05 11.47
N LYS A 51 -7.17 11.60 10.49
CA LYS A 51 -6.69 12.59 9.52
C LYS A 51 -7.23 14.00 9.76
N ASP A 52 -8.09 14.21 10.74
CA ASP A 52 -8.77 15.49 10.99
C ASP A 52 -7.81 16.67 11.21
N TRP A 53 -6.62 16.39 11.71
CA TRP A 53 -5.57 17.39 11.92
C TRP A 53 -4.84 17.80 10.62
N ILE A 54 -5.02 17.04 9.52
CA ILE A 54 -4.36 17.31 8.23
C ILE A 54 -5.24 18.27 7.44
N VAL A 55 -4.86 19.53 7.38
CA VAL A 55 -5.63 20.58 6.71
C VAL A 55 -5.65 20.38 5.18
N ASN A 56 -4.50 20.01 4.60
CA ASN A 56 -4.33 19.85 3.17
C ASN A 56 -4.05 18.38 2.84
N LEU A 57 -5.10 17.62 2.59
CA LEU A 57 -4.96 16.25 2.09
C LEU A 57 -4.46 16.27 0.64
N ASP A 58 -3.63 15.32 0.32
CA ASP A 58 -3.14 15.10 -1.05
C ASP A 58 -4.29 14.53 -1.91
N PRO A 59 -4.76 15.23 -2.94
CA PRO A 59 -5.87 14.78 -3.78
C PRO A 59 -5.54 13.54 -4.62
N ASP A 60 -4.25 13.24 -4.79
CA ASP A 60 -3.76 12.05 -5.50
C ASP A 60 -3.57 10.84 -4.58
N ILE A 61 -4.07 10.90 -3.35
CA ILE A 61 -4.19 9.74 -2.46
C ILE A 61 -5.67 9.49 -2.19
N VAL A 62 -6.21 8.43 -2.79
CA VAL A 62 -7.63 8.11 -2.74
C VAL A 62 -7.89 6.80 -2.02
N GLN A 63 -9.06 6.69 -1.36
CA GLN A 63 -9.48 5.49 -0.66
C GLN A 63 -10.68 4.85 -1.33
N VAL A 64 -10.65 3.53 -1.48
CA VAL A 64 -11.75 2.70 -1.98
C VAL A 64 -12.19 1.70 -0.91
N PRO A 65 -13.40 1.11 -1.00
CA PRO A 65 -13.86 0.12 -0.04
C PRO A 65 -12.93 -1.09 0.06
N PHE A 66 -12.68 -1.56 1.28
CA PHE A 66 -11.96 -2.82 1.51
C PHE A 66 -12.95 -3.98 1.49
N PRO A 67 -12.75 -4.99 0.64
CA PRO A 67 -13.73 -6.05 0.38
C PRO A 67 -13.66 -7.15 1.47
N ASP A 68 -13.99 -6.82 2.70
CA ASP A 68 -13.88 -7.75 3.83
C ASP A 68 -15.08 -8.71 3.99
N GLY A 69 -16.15 -8.50 3.22
CA GLY A 69 -17.39 -9.30 3.31
C GLY A 69 -18.23 -9.01 4.56
N PHE A 70 -17.78 -8.12 5.42
CA PHE A 70 -18.45 -7.75 6.67
C PHE A 70 -18.88 -6.28 6.70
N ARG A 71 -17.94 -5.34 6.65
CA ARG A 71 -18.24 -3.91 6.57
C ARG A 71 -18.55 -3.48 5.13
N CYS A 72 -17.92 -4.15 4.18
CA CYS A 72 -18.18 -4.06 2.76
C CYS A 72 -18.67 -5.42 2.26
N PRO A 73 -20.01 -5.64 2.19
CA PRO A 73 -20.58 -6.91 1.75
C PRO A 73 -20.26 -7.28 0.31
N ASP A 74 -20.07 -6.27 -0.56
CA ASP A 74 -19.64 -6.50 -1.93
C ASP A 74 -18.14 -6.75 -1.98
N THR A 75 -17.78 -7.99 -2.28
CA THR A 75 -16.39 -8.45 -2.36
C THR A 75 -15.91 -8.64 -3.81
N ARG A 76 -16.73 -8.25 -4.78
CA ARG A 76 -16.36 -8.36 -6.20
C ARG A 76 -15.26 -7.36 -6.54
N PHE A 77 -14.36 -7.74 -7.44
CA PHE A 77 -13.31 -6.83 -7.91
C PHE A 77 -13.87 -5.64 -8.70
N GLU A 78 -15.04 -5.80 -9.31
CA GLU A 78 -15.75 -4.75 -10.04
C GLU A 78 -16.04 -3.53 -9.15
N LEU A 79 -16.25 -3.74 -7.83
CA LEU A 79 -16.40 -2.64 -6.86
C LEU A 79 -15.17 -1.71 -6.84
N PHE A 80 -13.96 -2.26 -7.00
CA PHE A 80 -12.73 -1.46 -7.09
C PHE A 80 -12.77 -0.55 -8.32
N LEU A 81 -13.12 -1.09 -9.49
CA LEU A 81 -13.20 -0.33 -10.73
C LEU A 81 -14.29 0.74 -10.68
N GLU A 82 -15.49 0.38 -10.22
CA GLU A 82 -16.60 1.29 -10.00
C GLU A 82 -16.25 2.44 -9.02
N SER A 83 -15.46 2.11 -7.99
CA SER A 83 -15.02 3.11 -7.01
C SER A 83 -14.02 4.10 -7.62
N LEU A 84 -13.09 3.64 -8.46
CA LEU A 84 -12.19 4.53 -9.20
C LEU A 84 -12.97 5.46 -10.13
N GLU A 85 -13.95 4.92 -10.86
CA GLU A 85 -14.80 5.71 -11.75
C GLU A 85 -15.57 6.79 -10.99
N LYS A 86 -16.21 6.43 -9.86
CA LYS A 86 -16.94 7.38 -9.00
C LYS A 86 -16.03 8.49 -8.44
N LEU A 87 -14.78 8.20 -8.19
CA LEU A 87 -13.77 9.16 -7.72
C LEU A 87 -13.16 9.96 -8.87
N GLY A 88 -13.51 9.69 -10.13
CA GLY A 88 -12.94 10.32 -11.30
C GLY A 88 -11.48 9.94 -11.55
N VAL A 89 -11.01 8.84 -10.96
CA VAL A 89 -9.65 8.35 -11.10
C VAL A 89 -9.52 7.48 -12.34
N LYS A 90 -8.68 7.91 -13.27
CA LYS A 90 -8.39 7.14 -14.48
C LYS A 90 -7.40 6.03 -14.18
N PRO A 91 -7.63 4.79 -14.64
CA PRO A 91 -6.70 3.67 -14.41
C PRO A 91 -5.24 3.99 -14.75
N GLU A 92 -5.01 4.67 -15.87
CA GLU A 92 -3.68 5.06 -16.33
C GLU A 92 -2.98 6.08 -15.42
N SER A 93 -3.73 6.79 -14.55
CA SER A 93 -3.14 7.75 -13.59
C SER A 93 -2.63 7.07 -12.30
N VAL A 94 -3.00 5.83 -12.06
CA VAL A 94 -2.64 5.11 -10.84
C VAL A 94 -1.19 4.67 -10.88
N ALA A 95 -0.37 5.21 -9.98
CA ALA A 95 1.03 4.86 -9.80
C ALA A 95 1.22 3.59 -8.96
N GLY A 96 0.32 3.38 -8.00
CA GLY A 96 0.33 2.20 -7.15
C GLY A 96 -0.95 2.02 -6.34
N VAL A 97 -1.14 0.79 -5.90
CA VAL A 97 -2.18 0.41 -4.93
C VAL A 97 -1.47 -0.11 -3.69
N MET A 98 -1.74 0.50 -2.54
CA MET A 98 -1.19 0.08 -1.24
C MET A 98 -2.31 -0.51 -0.39
N THR A 99 -2.10 -1.70 0.13
CA THR A 99 -3.06 -2.37 1.02
C THR A 99 -2.35 -3.17 2.10
N GLU A 100 -2.96 -3.24 3.28
CA GLU A 100 -2.61 -4.27 4.25
C GLU A 100 -3.09 -5.62 3.71
N THR A 101 -2.28 -6.66 3.82
CA THR A 101 -2.69 -8.03 3.48
C THR A 101 -3.67 -8.61 4.50
N TYR A 102 -3.59 -8.12 5.72
CA TYR A 102 -4.51 -8.31 6.81
C TYR A 102 -4.74 -6.94 7.44
N GLN A 103 -5.94 -6.38 7.31
CA GLN A 103 -6.26 -5.12 7.95
C GLN A 103 -6.30 -5.27 9.48
N GLY A 104 -5.25 -4.81 10.14
CA GLY A 104 -5.09 -4.99 11.58
C GLY A 104 -6.16 -4.29 12.40
N GLY A 105 -6.62 -3.13 11.97
CA GLY A 105 -7.68 -2.38 12.65
C GLY A 105 -9.05 -3.04 12.61
N ASN A 106 -9.30 -3.91 11.64
CA ASN A 106 -10.57 -4.60 11.43
C ASN A 106 -10.47 -6.11 11.64
N ALA A 107 -9.28 -6.66 11.82
CA ALA A 107 -9.02 -8.10 11.83
C ALA A 107 -9.60 -8.81 10.59
N SER A 108 -9.41 -8.22 9.41
CA SER A 108 -10.08 -8.62 8.18
C SER A 108 -9.10 -8.96 7.06
N PHE A 109 -9.48 -9.94 6.23
CA PHE A 109 -8.83 -10.29 4.98
C PHE A 109 -9.73 -9.93 3.79
N ALA A 110 -9.11 -9.59 2.66
CA ALA A 110 -9.83 -9.59 1.38
C ALA A 110 -9.95 -11.02 0.84
N PRO A 111 -10.93 -11.33 -0.03
CA PRO A 111 -10.97 -12.61 -0.71
C PRO A 111 -9.74 -12.81 -1.61
N PRO A 112 -9.16 -14.02 -1.66
CA PRO A 112 -8.00 -14.30 -2.50
C PRO A 112 -8.21 -13.94 -3.98
N GLU A 113 -9.38 -14.26 -4.54
CA GLU A 113 -9.72 -13.92 -5.92
C GLU A 113 -9.68 -12.41 -6.20
N TYR A 114 -10.13 -11.60 -5.25
CA TYR A 114 -10.07 -10.14 -5.37
C TYR A 114 -8.61 -9.67 -5.48
N VAL A 115 -7.75 -10.17 -4.60
CA VAL A 115 -6.33 -9.78 -4.56
C VAL A 115 -5.59 -10.26 -5.81
N GLN A 116 -5.95 -11.45 -6.34
CA GLN A 116 -5.41 -11.97 -7.60
C GLN A 116 -5.80 -11.09 -8.78
N LYS A 117 -7.08 -10.67 -8.88
CA LYS A 117 -7.55 -9.72 -9.89
C LYS A 117 -6.89 -8.36 -9.73
N LEU A 118 -6.72 -7.87 -8.49
CA LEU A 118 -6.01 -6.63 -8.21
C LEU A 118 -4.55 -6.70 -8.68
N ARG A 119 -3.86 -7.82 -8.45
CA ARG A 119 -2.50 -8.05 -8.96
C ARG A 119 -2.45 -7.98 -10.49
N ALA A 120 -3.37 -8.68 -11.15
CA ALA A 120 -3.46 -8.69 -12.61
C ALA A 120 -3.69 -7.27 -13.16
N TRP A 121 -4.64 -6.55 -12.59
CA TRP A 121 -4.95 -5.16 -12.95
C TRP A 121 -3.76 -4.23 -12.73
N CYS A 122 -3.08 -4.31 -11.57
CA CYS A 122 -1.88 -3.51 -11.33
C CYS A 122 -0.80 -3.78 -12.40
N THR A 123 -0.63 -5.02 -12.82
CA THR A 123 0.31 -5.39 -13.87
C THR A 123 -0.07 -4.76 -15.22
N GLU A 124 -1.33 -4.87 -15.61
CA GLU A 124 -1.88 -4.30 -16.84
C GLU A 124 -1.70 -2.77 -16.86
N GLN A 125 -2.04 -2.12 -15.76
CA GLN A 125 -1.92 -0.66 -15.63
C GLN A 125 -0.49 -0.19 -15.38
N ARG A 126 0.49 -1.09 -15.21
CA ARG A 126 1.87 -0.76 -14.81
C ARG A 126 1.92 0.04 -13.52
N ALA A 127 0.96 -0.20 -12.63
CA ALA A 127 0.92 0.32 -11.27
C ALA A 127 1.62 -0.63 -10.31
N LEU A 128 2.27 -0.12 -9.27
CA LEU A 128 2.88 -0.99 -8.26
C LEU A 128 1.81 -1.54 -7.31
N LEU A 129 1.86 -2.84 -7.03
CA LEU A 129 1.14 -3.44 -5.92
C LEU A 129 2.06 -3.45 -4.70
N ILE A 130 1.66 -2.72 -3.66
CA ILE A 130 2.43 -2.53 -2.44
C ILE A 130 1.66 -3.18 -1.30
N PHE A 131 2.27 -4.18 -0.66
CA PHE A 131 1.69 -4.78 0.53
C PHE A 131 2.32 -4.22 1.80
N ASP A 132 1.46 -3.69 2.65
CA ASP A 132 1.81 -3.33 4.02
C ASP A 132 1.75 -4.59 4.89
N GLU A 133 2.91 -5.18 5.10
CA GLU A 133 3.14 -6.35 5.94
C GLU A 133 3.62 -5.98 7.36
N VAL A 134 3.50 -4.71 7.72
CA VAL A 134 3.96 -4.22 9.04
C VAL A 134 3.28 -4.96 10.18
N GLN A 135 2.01 -5.32 10.03
CA GLN A 135 1.30 -6.13 11.02
C GLN A 135 1.16 -7.60 10.62
N ALA A 136 0.97 -7.87 9.33
CA ALA A 136 0.68 -9.22 8.85
C ALA A 136 1.92 -10.12 8.71
N GLY A 137 3.08 -9.53 8.47
CA GLY A 137 4.32 -10.28 8.25
C GLY A 137 4.90 -10.94 9.49
N PHE A 138 5.92 -11.72 9.26
CA PHE A 138 6.72 -12.42 10.29
C PHE A 138 5.89 -13.41 11.12
N GLY A 139 5.00 -14.16 10.47
CA GLY A 139 4.26 -15.25 11.09
C GLY A 139 2.94 -14.85 11.77
N ARG A 140 2.54 -13.57 11.74
CA ARG A 140 1.32 -13.09 12.40
C ARG A 140 0.05 -13.82 11.94
N THR A 141 -0.03 -14.16 10.67
CA THR A 141 -1.21 -14.76 10.04
C THR A 141 -1.08 -16.28 9.81
N GLY A 142 -0.01 -16.90 10.33
CA GLY A 142 0.26 -18.32 10.18
C GLY A 142 1.20 -18.68 9.01
N THR A 143 1.44 -17.74 8.10
CA THR A 143 2.48 -17.80 7.06
C THR A 143 3.57 -16.79 7.35
N TYR A 144 4.74 -16.87 6.71
CA TYR A 144 5.81 -15.90 6.94
C TYR A 144 5.38 -14.49 6.52
N TRP A 145 4.75 -14.36 5.35
CA TRP A 145 4.09 -13.15 4.87
C TRP A 145 2.59 -13.35 4.76
N GLY A 146 1.80 -12.33 5.10
CA GLY A 146 0.35 -12.39 4.96
C GLY A 146 -0.12 -12.56 3.51
N PHE A 147 0.63 -12.07 2.53
CA PHE A 147 0.28 -12.20 1.12
C PHE A 147 0.36 -13.63 0.58
N GLU A 148 1.03 -14.54 1.29
CA GLU A 148 1.10 -15.95 0.88
C GLU A 148 -0.30 -16.60 0.82
N HIS A 149 -1.24 -16.13 1.65
CA HIS A 149 -2.63 -16.57 1.62
C HIS A 149 -3.34 -16.30 0.29
N TYR A 150 -2.84 -15.33 -0.48
CA TYR A 150 -3.44 -14.92 -1.76
C TYR A 150 -2.81 -15.59 -2.99
N GLY A 151 -1.65 -16.20 -2.82
CA GLY A 151 -0.90 -16.79 -3.94
C GLY A 151 -0.39 -15.74 -4.95
N VAL A 152 -0.17 -14.50 -4.51
CA VAL A 152 0.33 -13.41 -5.38
C VAL A 152 1.63 -12.84 -4.81
N ILE A 153 2.45 -12.29 -5.68
CA ILE A 153 3.70 -11.61 -5.29
C ILE A 153 3.52 -10.10 -5.55
N PRO A 154 3.72 -9.25 -4.51
CA PRO A 154 3.69 -7.81 -4.69
C PRO A 154 4.95 -7.29 -5.37
N ASP A 155 4.89 -6.03 -5.79
CA ASP A 155 6.06 -5.31 -6.29
C ASP A 155 6.93 -4.77 -5.15
N VAL A 156 6.28 -4.39 -4.04
CA VAL A 156 6.91 -3.83 -2.83
C VAL A 156 6.24 -4.38 -1.59
N ILE A 157 7.05 -4.69 -0.58
CA ILE A 157 6.63 -5.10 0.76
C ILE A 157 7.14 -4.06 1.76
N CYS A 158 6.25 -3.50 2.57
CA CYS A 158 6.60 -2.64 3.70
C CYS A 158 6.57 -3.45 4.99
N CYS A 159 7.68 -3.51 5.73
CA CYS A 159 7.82 -4.31 6.94
C CYS A 159 8.09 -3.44 8.17
N GLY A 160 7.75 -3.99 9.32
CA GLY A 160 8.00 -3.37 10.63
C GLY A 160 7.59 -4.33 11.74
N LYS A 161 7.31 -3.81 12.90
CA LYS A 161 6.84 -4.60 14.08
C LYS A 161 7.60 -5.93 14.26
N GLY A 162 7.08 -7.02 13.70
CA GLY A 162 7.63 -8.37 13.83
C GLY A 162 9.03 -8.58 13.24
N ILE A 163 9.55 -7.66 12.43
CA ILE A 163 10.93 -7.73 11.91
C ILE A 163 11.98 -7.70 13.04
N SER A 164 11.59 -7.15 14.19
CA SER A 164 12.47 -7.01 15.35
C SER A 164 11.71 -7.33 16.63
N SER A 165 12.41 -7.93 17.59
CA SER A 165 11.84 -8.26 18.90
C SER A 165 11.82 -7.10 19.90
N GLY A 166 12.08 -5.86 19.47
CA GLY A 166 12.06 -4.70 20.38
C GLY A 166 12.79 -3.47 19.86
N LEU A 167 13.61 -3.61 18.83
CA LEU A 167 14.27 -2.46 18.21
C LEU A 167 13.34 -1.78 17.20
N PRO A 168 13.33 -0.44 17.09
CA PRO A 168 12.48 0.30 16.16
C PRO A 168 13.04 0.21 14.73
N ILE A 169 12.89 -0.93 14.10
CA ILE A 169 13.34 -1.21 12.73
C ILE A 169 12.14 -1.30 11.79
N SER A 170 12.32 -0.83 10.58
CA SER A 170 11.44 -1.10 9.45
C SER A 170 12.28 -1.31 8.18
N ALA A 171 11.71 -2.01 7.20
CA ALA A 171 12.37 -2.26 5.93
C ALA A 171 11.37 -2.21 4.79
N VAL A 172 11.90 -1.96 3.59
CA VAL A 172 11.17 -2.09 2.33
C VAL A 172 11.89 -3.11 1.48
N ILE A 173 11.15 -4.08 0.97
CA ILE A 173 11.64 -5.12 0.09
C ILE A 173 10.89 -5.00 -1.24
N GLY A 174 11.59 -5.08 -2.33
CA GLY A 174 10.95 -4.96 -3.65
C GLY A 174 11.82 -5.50 -4.77
N ARG A 175 11.26 -5.52 -5.97
CA ARG A 175 12.01 -5.89 -7.16
C ARG A 175 13.15 -4.89 -7.37
N ARG A 176 14.31 -5.41 -7.81
CA ARG A 176 15.52 -4.60 -8.01
C ARG A 176 15.26 -3.34 -8.83
N GLU A 177 14.55 -3.45 -9.95
CA GLU A 177 14.26 -2.32 -10.84
C GLU A 177 13.45 -1.18 -10.17
N ILE A 178 12.71 -1.49 -9.10
CA ILE A 178 11.96 -0.51 -8.30
C ILE A 178 12.85 0.05 -7.21
N MET A 179 13.63 -0.79 -6.54
CA MET A 179 14.52 -0.36 -5.48
C MET A 179 15.67 0.50 -6.01
N ASP A 180 16.13 0.23 -7.23
CA ASP A 180 17.19 0.99 -7.92
C ASP A 180 16.67 2.27 -8.63
N LEU A 181 15.40 2.69 -8.37
CA LEU A 181 14.89 3.99 -8.85
C LEU A 181 15.68 5.17 -8.30
N TYR A 182 16.28 4.99 -7.13
CA TYR A 182 17.12 5.97 -6.46
C TYR A 182 18.55 5.45 -6.33
N PRO A 183 19.55 6.29 -6.59
CA PRO A 183 20.93 5.91 -6.35
C PRO A 183 21.19 5.69 -4.84
N PRO A 184 22.21 4.90 -4.48
CA PRO A 184 22.60 4.70 -3.09
C PRO A 184 22.75 6.03 -2.34
N GLY A 185 22.23 6.11 -1.12
CA GLY A 185 22.29 7.29 -0.29
C GLY A 185 21.18 8.33 -0.50
N SER A 186 20.33 8.19 -1.54
CA SER A 186 19.27 9.18 -1.84
C SER A 186 18.02 9.01 -0.98
N MET A 187 17.81 7.85 -0.39
CA MET A 187 16.63 7.53 0.44
C MET A 187 17.08 6.99 1.79
N THR A 188 17.90 7.74 2.48
CA THR A 188 18.43 7.37 3.79
C THR A 188 17.79 8.19 4.90
N SER A 189 17.80 7.65 6.11
CA SER A 189 17.68 8.39 7.35
C SER A 189 19.03 8.39 8.07
N THR A 190 19.22 9.30 9.01
CA THR A 190 20.50 9.46 9.73
C THR A 190 20.97 8.15 10.40
N HIS A 191 20.03 7.36 10.88
CA HIS A 191 20.32 6.12 11.60
C HIS A 191 20.04 4.84 10.80
N THR A 192 19.96 4.95 9.47
CA THR A 192 19.71 3.79 8.58
C THR A 192 20.77 2.71 8.81
N GLY A 193 20.32 1.50 9.10
CA GLY A 193 21.18 0.33 9.29
C GLY A 193 21.98 0.32 10.60
N ASN A 194 21.66 1.20 11.51
CA ASN A 194 22.31 1.25 12.81
C ASN A 194 21.61 0.33 13.82
#